data_5322a1c61746210b04df2034a887d633
#
_entry.id   5322a1c61746210b04df2034a887d633
#
_cell.length_a   1.000
_cell.length_b   1.000
_cell.length_c   1.000
_cell.angle_alpha   90.00
_cell.angle_beta   90.00
_cell.angle_gamma   90.00
#
_symmetry.space_group_name_H-M   'P 1'
#
loop_
_entity.id
_entity.type
_entity.pdbx_description
1 polymer ?
#
loop_
_entity_poly.entity_id
_entity_poly.type
_entity_poly.pdbx_seq_one_letter_code
_entity_poly.pdbx_strand_id
1 'polypeptide(L)'
;VGKYVYFITYRQTDPLFVADISNPTAPKLLGELEVSGFSEYLHMWDDTHVLGIGYGDSKQSKIKLTMFDVSDPTKPVEVNQKLIDSSESWSNEFVYNYKAILADPEKNLIGFTANDYYLFSYDSENGFSLLEQQALTYKNTEGYRGIYKDNDFYVAGNGEIKHFKLAE
;
A
#
# COMPACT_ATOMS: atom_id res chain seq x y z
N VAL A 1 -13.75 6.99 4.56
CA VAL A 1 -14.88 6.05 4.52
C VAL A 1 -15.95 6.55 5.50
N GLY A 2 -17.22 6.40 5.13
CA GLY A 2 -18.31 6.99 5.91
C GLY A 2 -18.20 8.52 5.94
N LYS A 3 -18.05 9.08 7.14
CA LYS A 3 -17.93 10.53 7.35
C LYS A 3 -16.48 11.04 7.43
N TYR A 4 -15.50 10.16 7.32
CA TYR A 4 -14.09 10.54 7.43
C TYR A 4 -13.36 10.43 6.10
N VAL A 5 -12.42 11.35 5.88
CA VAL A 5 -11.45 11.35 4.77
C VAL A 5 -10.07 11.26 5.36
N TYR A 6 -9.27 10.35 4.80
CA TYR A 6 -7.85 10.18 5.11
C TYR A 6 -7.04 10.69 3.92
N PHE A 7 -6.06 11.51 4.18
CA PHE A 7 -5.22 12.07 3.12
C PHE A 7 -3.82 12.35 3.63
N ILE A 8 -2.90 12.38 2.71
CA ILE A 8 -1.50 12.72 2.91
C ILE A 8 -1.17 13.96 2.07
N THR A 9 -0.20 14.73 2.54
CA THR A 9 0.27 15.93 1.81
C THR A 9 1.70 15.70 1.39
N TYR A 10 2.06 16.23 0.20
CA TYR A 10 3.39 16.06 -0.36
C TYR A 10 4.37 17.06 0.26
N ARG A 11 5.14 16.61 1.27
CA ARG A 11 6.30 17.31 1.85
C ARG A 11 7.39 16.28 2.16
N GLN A 12 8.54 16.72 2.70
CA GLN A 12 9.66 15.81 3.04
C GLN A 12 9.34 14.83 4.19
N THR A 13 8.36 15.13 5.00
CA THR A 13 7.69 14.26 5.96
C THR A 13 6.21 14.45 5.73
N ASP A 14 5.51 13.39 5.36
CA ASP A 14 4.10 13.48 4.99
C ASP A 14 3.22 13.02 6.15
N PRO A 15 2.57 13.96 6.86
CA PRO A 15 1.60 13.56 7.87
C PRO A 15 0.36 12.93 7.22
N LEU A 16 -0.13 11.86 7.86
CA LEU A 16 -1.48 11.36 7.62
C LEU A 16 -2.47 12.27 8.34
N PHE A 17 -3.38 12.84 7.60
CA PHE A 17 -4.47 13.65 8.13
C PHE A 17 -5.79 12.91 8.13
N VAL A 18 -6.61 13.18 9.15
CA VAL A 18 -7.99 12.70 9.25
C VAL A 18 -8.93 13.90 9.34
N ALA A 19 -9.90 13.96 8.44
CA ALA A 19 -10.92 15.02 8.43
C ALA A 19 -12.34 14.44 8.54
N ASP A 20 -13.17 15.10 9.33
CA ASP A 20 -14.62 14.87 9.36
C ASP A 20 -15.31 15.68 8.27
N ILE A 21 -15.99 14.99 7.37
CA ILE A 21 -16.78 15.55 6.27
C ILE A 21 -18.28 15.33 6.44
N SER A 22 -18.75 15.04 7.66
CA SER A 22 -20.19 14.89 7.96
C SER A 22 -20.99 16.10 7.51
N ASN A 23 -20.40 17.30 7.61
CA ASN A 23 -20.88 18.51 6.99
C ASN A 23 -19.92 18.91 5.84
N PRO A 24 -20.25 18.62 4.58
CA PRO A 24 -19.36 18.87 3.46
C PRO A 24 -19.08 20.35 3.19
N THR A 25 -19.90 21.26 3.72
CA THR A 25 -19.68 22.72 3.60
C THR A 25 -18.81 23.27 4.73
N ALA A 26 -18.50 22.46 5.75
CA ALA A 26 -17.67 22.84 6.89
C ALA A 26 -16.85 21.62 7.38
N PRO A 27 -15.91 21.10 6.56
CA PRO A 27 -15.05 19.98 6.96
C PRO A 27 -14.18 20.37 8.16
N LYS A 28 -13.87 19.42 9.03
CA LYS A 28 -13.04 19.63 10.22
C LYS A 28 -11.86 18.68 10.24
N LEU A 29 -10.66 19.22 10.38
CA LEU A 29 -9.48 18.41 10.67
C LEU A 29 -9.61 17.85 12.10
N LEU A 30 -9.48 16.53 12.25
CA LEU A 30 -9.61 15.83 13.53
C LEU A 30 -8.27 15.40 14.09
N GLY A 31 -7.43 14.81 13.26
CA GLY A 31 -6.16 14.22 13.66
C GLY A 31 -5.08 14.37 12.61
N GLU A 32 -3.85 14.29 13.08
CA GLU A 32 -2.62 14.35 12.29
C GLU A 32 -1.62 13.38 12.89
N LEU A 33 -0.92 12.62 12.04
CA LEU A 33 0.16 11.72 12.43
C LEU A 33 1.36 11.97 11.54
N GLU A 34 2.46 12.46 12.10
CA GLU A 34 3.74 12.51 11.41
C GLU A 34 4.37 11.12 11.37
N VAL A 35 4.75 10.68 10.17
CA VAL A 35 5.42 9.39 9.94
C VAL A 35 6.73 9.60 9.17
N SER A 36 7.68 8.69 9.38
CA SER A 36 8.91 8.68 8.58
C SER A 36 8.63 8.18 7.16
N GLY A 37 9.20 8.82 6.15
CA GLY A 37 8.92 8.54 4.74
C GLY A 37 7.58 9.14 4.31
N PHE A 38 7.03 8.63 3.23
CA PHE A 38 5.76 9.11 2.69
C PHE A 38 4.98 7.98 2.02
N SER A 39 3.64 8.09 2.00
CA SER A 39 2.78 7.17 1.28
C SER A 39 2.33 7.83 -0.03
N GLU A 40 2.25 7.07 -1.10
CA GLU A 40 1.70 7.50 -2.40
C GLU A 40 0.28 6.98 -2.60
N TYR A 41 -0.07 5.92 -1.88
CA TYR A 41 -1.35 5.27 -1.96
C TYR A 41 -1.88 4.95 -0.56
N LEU A 42 -3.17 5.20 -0.35
CA LEU A 42 -3.90 4.81 0.85
C LEU A 42 -5.10 3.94 0.48
N HIS A 43 -5.33 2.88 1.24
CA HIS A 43 -6.47 1.98 1.08
C HIS A 43 -7.07 1.63 2.44
N MET A 44 -8.40 1.71 2.59
CA MET A 44 -9.04 1.19 3.79
C MET A 44 -8.87 -0.31 3.83
N TRP A 45 -8.19 -0.80 4.87
CA TRP A 45 -7.97 -2.23 5.05
C TRP A 45 -9.17 -2.91 5.71
N ASP A 46 -9.70 -2.25 6.72
CA ASP A 46 -10.95 -2.58 7.40
C ASP A 46 -11.59 -1.30 7.94
N ASP A 47 -12.57 -1.42 8.83
CA ASP A 47 -13.29 -0.27 9.40
C ASP A 47 -12.41 0.65 10.26
N THR A 48 -11.27 0.15 10.71
CA THR A 48 -10.37 0.83 11.67
C THR A 48 -8.93 0.93 11.23
N HIS A 49 -8.57 0.32 10.08
CA HIS A 49 -7.20 0.33 9.58
C HIS A 49 -7.10 0.88 8.17
N VAL A 50 -6.01 1.60 7.93
CA VAL A 50 -5.63 2.13 6.60
C VAL A 50 -4.27 1.58 6.22
N LEU A 51 -4.20 0.94 5.06
CA LEU A 51 -2.94 0.54 4.42
C LEU A 51 -2.36 1.74 3.68
N GLY A 52 -1.09 2.04 3.92
CA GLY A 52 -0.27 2.97 3.15
C GLY A 52 0.81 2.22 2.35
N ILE A 53 1.02 2.63 1.10
CA ILE A 53 2.13 2.16 0.26
C ILE A 53 2.87 3.37 -0.29
N GLY A 54 4.19 3.41 -0.13
CA GLY A 54 5.01 4.53 -0.57
C GLY A 54 6.49 4.26 -0.38
N TYR A 55 7.23 5.23 0.14
CA TYR A 55 8.67 5.13 0.33
C TYR A 55 9.09 5.44 1.77
N GLY A 56 10.11 4.73 2.23
CA GLY A 56 10.65 4.86 3.58
C GLY A 56 11.62 6.03 3.75
N ASP A 57 12.07 6.63 2.65
CA ASP A 57 13.02 7.74 2.66
C ASP A 57 12.85 8.67 1.46
N SER A 58 13.42 9.87 1.56
CA SER A 58 13.39 10.88 0.50
C SER A 58 14.18 10.49 -0.76
N LYS A 59 15.05 9.48 -0.69
CA LYS A 59 15.80 8.94 -1.82
C LYS A 59 15.01 7.87 -2.57
N GLN A 60 13.86 7.48 -2.03
CA GLN A 60 13.01 6.42 -2.57
C GLN A 60 13.73 5.08 -2.78
N SER A 61 14.75 4.84 -1.94
CA SER A 61 15.57 3.62 -2.01
C SER A 61 14.88 2.41 -1.38
N LYS A 62 13.80 2.64 -0.61
CA LYS A 62 13.02 1.60 0.06
C LYS A 62 11.53 1.85 -0.12
N ILE A 63 10.83 0.84 -0.59
CA ILE A 63 9.37 0.84 -0.56
C ILE A 63 8.93 0.60 0.88
N LYS A 64 7.91 1.31 1.31
CA LYS A 64 7.33 1.20 2.64
C LYS A 64 5.88 0.77 2.55
N LEU A 65 5.55 -0.34 3.19
CA LEU A 65 4.19 -0.70 3.57
C LEU A 65 3.96 -0.20 5.00
N THR A 66 2.82 0.40 5.25
CA THR A 66 2.43 0.91 6.56
C THR A 66 1.00 0.52 6.86
N MET A 67 0.73 0.09 8.09
CA MET A 67 -0.63 -0.05 8.57
C MET A 67 -0.88 1.02 9.64
N PHE A 68 -1.94 1.79 9.47
CA PHE A 68 -2.39 2.80 10.41
C PHE A 68 -3.65 2.32 11.12
N ASP A 69 -3.69 2.45 12.45
CA ASP A 69 -4.92 2.36 13.22
C ASP A 69 -5.56 3.75 13.27
N VAL A 70 -6.79 3.83 12.81
CA VAL A 70 -7.62 5.03 12.75
C VAL A 70 -8.94 4.87 13.52
N SER A 71 -8.98 3.92 14.44
CA SER A 71 -10.14 3.66 15.32
C SER A 71 -10.52 4.90 16.14
N ASP A 72 -9.53 5.68 16.61
CA ASP A 72 -9.71 7.04 17.09
C ASP A 72 -9.26 8.05 16.00
N PRO A 73 -10.19 8.65 15.26
CA PRO A 73 -9.84 9.58 14.17
C PRO A 73 -9.13 10.85 14.64
N THR A 74 -9.10 11.12 15.95
CA THR A 74 -8.36 12.27 16.53
C THR A 74 -6.92 11.93 16.87
N LYS A 75 -6.58 10.63 16.89
CA LYS A 75 -5.25 10.11 17.27
C LYS A 75 -4.87 8.91 16.40
N PRO A 76 -4.71 9.07 15.08
CA PRO A 76 -4.23 8.00 14.23
C PRO A 76 -2.83 7.57 14.68
N VAL A 77 -2.51 6.27 14.57
CA VAL A 77 -1.21 5.72 14.93
C VAL A 77 -0.68 4.77 13.86
N GLU A 78 0.62 4.75 13.64
CA GLU A 78 1.28 3.72 12.84
C GLU A 78 1.46 2.48 13.73
N VAL A 79 0.79 1.37 13.37
CA VAL A 79 0.85 0.13 14.16
C VAL A 79 1.84 -0.88 13.61
N ASN A 80 2.10 -0.83 12.31
CA ASN A 80 3.06 -1.72 11.65
C ASN A 80 3.67 -1.08 10.42
N GLN A 81 4.95 -1.40 10.15
CA GLN A 81 5.61 -1.04 8.91
C GLN A 81 6.52 -2.15 8.39
N LYS A 82 6.71 -2.19 7.08
CA LYS A 82 7.65 -3.06 6.39
C LYS A 82 8.41 -2.29 5.34
N LEU A 83 9.74 -2.33 5.39
CA LEU A 83 10.60 -1.77 4.38
C LEU A 83 11.08 -2.87 3.43
N ILE A 84 11.06 -2.58 2.14
CA ILE A 84 11.49 -3.46 1.06
C ILE A 84 12.54 -2.71 0.27
N ASP A 85 13.74 -3.29 0.12
CA ASP A 85 14.80 -2.69 -0.68
C ASP A 85 14.38 -2.61 -2.14
N SER A 86 14.45 -1.41 -2.71
CA SER A 86 14.19 -1.14 -4.11
C SER A 86 15.46 -0.62 -4.76
N SER A 87 16.00 -1.36 -5.72
CA SER A 87 17.26 -0.97 -6.39
C SER A 87 17.10 0.18 -7.39
N GLU A 88 15.88 0.50 -7.80
CA GLU A 88 15.59 1.56 -8.79
C GLU A 88 14.28 2.29 -8.43
N SER A 89 14.41 3.47 -7.86
CA SER A 89 13.31 4.19 -7.20
C SER A 89 12.33 4.92 -8.13
N TRP A 90 12.68 5.19 -9.38
CA TRP A 90 11.93 6.14 -10.21
C TRP A 90 10.87 5.54 -11.14
N SER A 91 10.71 4.21 -11.17
CA SER A 91 9.84 3.52 -12.14
C SER A 91 8.72 2.67 -11.52
N ASN A 92 8.42 2.86 -10.24
CA ASN A 92 7.35 2.08 -9.61
C ASN A 92 5.98 2.62 -10.04
N GLU A 93 5.26 1.85 -10.85
CA GLU A 93 3.97 2.25 -11.42
C GLU A 93 2.93 2.62 -10.36
N PHE A 94 2.99 2.04 -9.17
CA PHE A 94 2.02 2.31 -8.09
C PHE A 94 2.02 3.77 -7.63
N VAL A 95 3.11 4.52 -7.87
CA VAL A 95 3.23 5.95 -7.52
C VAL A 95 2.21 6.81 -8.29
N TYR A 96 1.96 6.48 -9.55
CA TYR A 96 1.08 7.27 -10.43
C TYR A 96 -0.13 6.49 -10.97
N ASN A 97 -0.17 5.18 -10.73
CA ASN A 97 -1.24 4.32 -11.20
C ASN A 97 -1.72 3.36 -10.11
N TYR A 98 -2.71 3.80 -9.36
CA TYR A 98 -3.31 2.99 -8.28
C TYR A 98 -3.83 1.62 -8.73
N LYS A 99 -4.13 1.44 -10.04
CA LYS A 99 -4.55 0.16 -10.63
C LYS A 99 -3.43 -0.88 -10.70
N ALA A 100 -2.17 -0.45 -10.47
CA ALA A 100 -1.04 -1.37 -10.35
C ALA A 100 -1.00 -2.09 -8.99
N ILE A 101 -1.78 -1.61 -8.02
CA ILE A 101 -1.85 -2.18 -6.68
C ILE A 101 -3.04 -3.15 -6.61
N LEU A 102 -2.78 -4.34 -6.09
CA LEU A 102 -3.78 -5.25 -5.55
C LEU A 102 -3.87 -5.00 -4.04
N ALA A 103 -4.99 -4.50 -3.57
CA ALA A 103 -5.30 -4.40 -2.14
C ALA A 103 -6.64 -5.08 -1.91
N ASP A 104 -6.60 -6.29 -1.36
CA ASP A 104 -7.77 -7.12 -1.11
C ASP A 104 -7.79 -7.59 0.35
N PRO A 105 -8.48 -6.84 1.23
CA PRO A 105 -8.58 -7.18 2.65
C PRO A 105 -9.31 -8.50 2.91
N GLU A 106 -10.29 -8.87 2.08
CA GLU A 106 -11.08 -10.10 2.26
C GLU A 106 -10.23 -11.35 2.05
N LYS A 107 -9.29 -11.30 1.11
CA LYS A 107 -8.33 -12.35 0.82
C LYS A 107 -7.00 -12.16 1.54
N ASN A 108 -6.84 -11.05 2.24
CA ASN A 108 -5.61 -10.68 2.91
C ASN A 108 -4.40 -10.63 1.96
N LEU A 109 -4.58 -9.97 0.79
CA LEU A 109 -3.57 -9.86 -0.24
C LEU A 109 -3.22 -8.40 -0.52
N ILE A 110 -1.92 -8.11 -0.53
CA ILE A 110 -1.34 -6.81 -0.89
C ILE A 110 -0.28 -7.09 -1.96
N GLY A 111 -0.56 -6.66 -3.19
CA GLY A 111 0.33 -6.93 -4.32
C GLY A 111 0.69 -5.68 -5.09
N PHE A 112 1.95 -5.57 -5.50
CA PHE A 112 2.44 -4.47 -6.33
C PHE A 112 3.72 -4.86 -7.06
N THR A 113 4.04 -4.10 -8.09
CA THR A 113 5.27 -4.27 -8.87
C THR A 113 6.29 -3.22 -8.47
N ALA A 114 7.51 -3.69 -8.20
CA ALA A 114 8.73 -2.90 -8.12
C ALA A 114 9.75 -3.51 -9.10
N ASN A 115 10.96 -3.91 -8.67
CA ASN A 115 11.87 -4.68 -9.52
C ASN A 115 11.33 -6.07 -9.89
N ASP A 116 10.57 -6.64 -8.96
CA ASP A 116 9.82 -7.89 -9.08
C ASP A 116 8.36 -7.61 -8.70
N TYR A 117 7.49 -8.60 -8.85
CA TYR A 117 6.15 -8.53 -8.28
C TYR A 117 6.20 -9.08 -6.85
N TYR A 118 5.74 -8.27 -5.90
CA TYR A 118 5.66 -8.63 -4.49
C TYR A 118 4.22 -8.89 -4.10
N LEU A 119 4.01 -9.95 -3.34
CA LEU A 119 2.72 -10.28 -2.73
C LEU A 119 2.92 -10.45 -1.22
N PHE A 120 2.16 -9.70 -0.45
CA PHE A 120 2.17 -9.72 1.01
C PHE A 120 0.80 -10.08 1.56
N SER A 121 0.79 -10.58 2.80
CA SER A 121 -0.35 -10.58 3.71
C SER A 121 -0.08 -9.66 4.89
N TYR A 122 -1.12 -9.35 5.65
CA TYR A 122 -1.02 -8.58 6.88
C TYR A 122 -1.70 -9.31 8.04
N ASP A 123 -1.06 -9.29 9.18
CA ASP A 123 -1.56 -9.82 10.43
C ASP A 123 -1.30 -8.80 11.55
N SER A 124 -2.27 -8.58 12.46
CA SER A 124 -2.15 -7.56 13.51
C SER A 124 -1.06 -7.87 14.55
N GLU A 125 -0.71 -9.15 14.73
CA GLU A 125 0.32 -9.58 15.69
C GLU A 125 1.71 -9.61 15.05
N ASN A 126 1.81 -10.08 13.79
CA ASN A 126 3.07 -10.35 13.09
C ASN A 126 3.42 -9.28 12.04
N GLY A 127 2.48 -8.39 11.71
CA GLY A 127 2.65 -7.36 10.69
C GLY A 127 2.60 -7.91 9.26
N PHE A 128 3.37 -7.30 8.37
CA PHE A 128 3.42 -7.68 6.95
C PHE A 128 4.34 -8.88 6.72
N SER A 129 3.80 -9.94 6.11
CA SER A 129 4.50 -11.15 5.73
C SER A 129 4.57 -11.29 4.22
N LEU A 130 5.77 -11.54 3.69
CA LEU A 130 5.97 -11.79 2.25
C LEU A 130 5.45 -13.19 1.93
N LEU A 131 4.46 -13.27 1.03
CA LEU A 131 3.92 -14.52 0.52
C LEU A 131 4.70 -14.98 -0.71
N GLU A 132 5.03 -14.04 -1.63
CA GLU A 132 5.74 -14.35 -2.86
C GLU A 132 6.52 -13.13 -3.37
N GLN A 133 7.69 -13.39 -3.95
CA GLN A 133 8.46 -12.44 -4.75
C GLN A 133 8.69 -13.07 -6.13
N GLN A 134 7.86 -12.69 -7.08
CA GLN A 134 7.92 -13.22 -8.43
C GLN A 134 8.84 -12.39 -9.31
N ALA A 135 9.94 -13.01 -9.74
CA ALA A 135 10.88 -12.38 -10.66
C ALA A 135 10.21 -12.09 -12.03
N LEU A 136 10.41 -10.86 -12.52
CA LEU A 136 9.91 -10.39 -13.80
C LEU A 136 11.01 -10.42 -14.86
N THR A 137 10.66 -10.82 -16.08
CA THR A 137 11.59 -10.85 -17.21
C THR A 137 11.95 -9.44 -17.68
N TYR A 138 10.95 -8.56 -17.69
CA TYR A 138 11.13 -7.18 -18.11
C TYR A 138 11.22 -6.28 -16.87
N LYS A 139 12.32 -5.52 -16.79
CA LYS A 139 12.56 -4.59 -15.67
C LYS A 139 11.78 -3.27 -15.79
N ASN A 140 11.15 -3.02 -16.95
CA ASN A 140 10.11 -2.01 -17.02
C ASN A 140 8.88 -2.53 -16.29
N THR A 141 8.62 -1.98 -15.10
CA THR A 141 7.56 -2.46 -14.18
C THR A 141 6.17 -1.97 -14.56
N GLU A 142 6.05 -1.17 -15.62
CA GLU A 142 4.75 -0.69 -16.10
C GLU A 142 3.93 -1.82 -16.72
N GLY A 143 2.62 -1.78 -16.48
CA GLY A 143 1.66 -2.68 -17.11
C GLY A 143 1.53 -4.06 -16.46
N TYR A 144 2.25 -4.37 -15.38
CA TYR A 144 2.02 -5.61 -14.65
C TYR A 144 0.84 -5.50 -13.69
N ARG A 145 0.08 -6.59 -13.59
CA ARG A 145 -1.07 -6.72 -12.69
C ARG A 145 -1.06 -8.09 -12.03
N GLY A 146 -1.30 -8.11 -10.72
CA GLY A 146 -1.61 -9.34 -10.00
C GLY A 146 -3.12 -9.59 -10.05
N ILE A 147 -3.49 -10.79 -10.41
CA ILE A 147 -4.88 -11.27 -10.39
C ILE A 147 -4.90 -12.70 -9.84
N TYR A 148 -6.00 -13.08 -9.21
CA TYR A 148 -6.14 -14.42 -8.69
C TYR A 148 -7.51 -15.01 -9.03
N LYS A 149 -7.55 -16.34 -9.04
CA LYS A 149 -8.76 -17.14 -9.09
C LYS A 149 -8.59 -18.35 -8.18
N ASP A 150 -9.44 -18.46 -7.19
CA ASP A 150 -9.32 -19.48 -6.13
C ASP A 150 -7.94 -19.35 -5.46
N ASN A 151 -7.10 -20.39 -5.50
CA ASN A 151 -5.73 -20.39 -4.98
C ASN A 151 -4.66 -20.19 -6.07
N ASP A 152 -5.06 -19.93 -7.30
CA ASP A 152 -4.13 -19.66 -8.40
C ASP A 152 -3.90 -18.15 -8.54
N PHE A 153 -2.66 -17.72 -8.44
CA PHE A 153 -2.25 -16.33 -8.59
C PHE A 153 -1.46 -16.14 -9.88
N TYR A 154 -1.76 -15.08 -10.58
CA TYR A 154 -1.16 -14.73 -11.85
C TYR A 154 -0.61 -13.32 -11.79
N VAL A 155 0.61 -13.14 -12.31
CA VAL A 155 1.20 -11.84 -12.60
C VAL A 155 1.29 -11.70 -14.10
N ALA A 156 0.52 -10.79 -14.68
CA ALA A 156 0.41 -10.61 -16.11
C ALA A 156 0.81 -9.19 -16.53
N GLY A 157 1.62 -9.07 -17.56
CA GLY A 157 2.05 -7.78 -18.12
C GLY A 157 3.16 -7.95 -19.13
N ASN A 158 3.38 -6.94 -19.95
CA ASN A 158 4.49 -6.88 -20.93
C ASN A 158 4.65 -8.14 -21.81
N GLY A 159 3.53 -8.82 -22.14
CA GLY A 159 3.53 -10.02 -22.96
C GLY A 159 3.93 -11.30 -22.22
N GLU A 160 4.11 -11.27 -20.92
CA GLU A 160 4.34 -12.47 -20.10
C GLU A 160 3.22 -12.70 -19.07
N ILE A 161 3.07 -13.94 -18.65
CA ILE A 161 2.22 -14.35 -17.53
C ILE A 161 3.06 -15.28 -16.66
N LYS A 162 3.18 -14.94 -15.38
CA LYS A 162 3.72 -15.81 -14.34
C LYS A 162 2.58 -16.38 -13.52
N HIS A 163 2.75 -17.59 -13.00
CA HIS A 163 1.74 -18.28 -12.22
C HIS A 163 2.38 -18.96 -11.00
N PHE A 164 1.72 -18.87 -9.88
CA PHE A 164 2.04 -19.64 -8.67
C PHE A 164 0.76 -19.92 -7.86
N LYS A 165 0.85 -20.83 -6.91
CA LYS A 165 -0.26 -21.12 -6.00
C LYS A 165 -0.08 -20.38 -4.69
N LEU A 166 -1.16 -19.80 -4.20
CA LEU A 166 -1.23 -19.30 -2.82
C LEU A 166 -1.23 -20.51 -1.88
N ALA A 167 -0.50 -20.41 -0.78
CA ALA A 167 -0.56 -21.42 0.28
C ALA A 167 -1.96 -21.44 0.89
N GLU A 168 -2.43 -22.63 1.24
CA GLU A 168 -3.68 -22.82 1.98
C GLU A 168 -3.57 -22.31 3.42
#